data_e403b6b2c7bd2ade4c5fd70177a7e2f7
#
_entry.id   e403b6b2c7bd2ade4c5fd70177a7e2f7
#
_cell.length_a   1.000
_cell.length_b   1.000
_cell.length_c   1.000
_cell.angle_alpha   90.00
_cell.angle_beta   90.00
_cell.angle_gamma   90.00
#
_symmetry.space_group_name_H-M   'P 1'
#
loop_
_entity.id
_entity.type
_entity.pdbx_description
1 polymer ?
#
loop_
_entity_poly.entity_id
_entity_poly.type
_entity_poly.pdbx_seq_one_letter_code
_entity_poly.pdbx_strand_id
1 'polypeptide(L)'
;MARGALALRLLVLLALLGLEAADEAPKVEVYARSRAEEGKENTLHCFVTGFHPPKIDIELLKNGEPIPDVKYGDLSFNEKWQFQRLVYAPFTPTRGDIFACRVAHSTMTEPQIYRW
;
A
#
# COMPACT_ATOMS: atom_id res chain seq x y z
N MET A 1 31.76 18.78 31.76
CA MET A 1 30.55 18.94 32.39
C MET A 1 29.47 19.53 31.51
N ALA A 2 29.42 20.80 31.18
CA ALA A 2 28.40 21.31 30.23
C ALA A 2 28.49 20.70 28.86
N ARG A 3 29.67 20.33 28.42
CA ARG A 3 29.91 19.73 27.07
C ARG A 3 29.32 18.31 26.95
N GLY A 4 29.34 17.50 28.00
CA GLY A 4 28.79 16.14 27.96
C GLY A 4 27.27 16.12 27.86
N ALA A 5 26.59 17.02 28.58
CA ALA A 5 25.14 17.14 28.52
C ALA A 5 24.65 17.62 27.15
N LEU A 6 25.38 18.52 26.50
CA LEU A 6 25.04 19.02 25.16
C LEU A 6 25.17 17.93 24.10
N ALA A 7 26.26 17.15 24.15
CA ALA A 7 26.48 16.03 23.21
C ALA A 7 25.39 14.96 23.36
N LEU A 8 24.97 14.65 24.57
CA LEU A 8 23.92 13.67 24.83
C LEU A 8 22.57 14.12 24.24
N ARG A 9 22.22 15.38 24.39
CA ARG A 9 21.00 15.95 23.82
C ARG A 9 20.98 15.87 22.30
N LEU A 10 22.10 16.16 21.68
CA LEU A 10 22.23 16.07 20.22
C LEU A 10 22.04 14.65 19.72
N LEU A 11 22.61 13.65 20.39
CA LEU A 11 22.43 12.24 20.06
C LEU A 11 20.98 11.79 20.20
N VAL A 12 20.27 12.22 21.22
CA VAL A 12 18.87 11.91 21.41
C VAL A 12 18.00 12.51 20.29
N LEU A 13 18.27 13.73 19.88
CA LEU A 13 17.55 14.38 18.77
C LEU A 13 17.78 13.64 17.47
N LEU A 14 18.98 13.22 17.15
CA LEU A 14 19.30 12.45 15.95
C LEU A 14 18.59 11.09 15.95
N ALA A 15 18.52 10.43 17.11
CA ALA A 15 17.81 9.16 17.25
C ALA A 15 16.31 9.33 17.01
N LEU A 16 15.70 10.39 17.54
CA LEU A 16 14.28 10.69 17.32
C LEU A 16 13.98 10.98 15.86
N LEU A 17 14.82 11.74 15.18
CA LEU A 17 14.67 12.01 13.74
C LEU A 17 14.78 10.73 12.92
N GLY A 18 15.69 9.83 13.29
CA GLY A 18 15.82 8.53 12.65
C GLY A 18 14.57 7.67 12.81
N LEU A 19 13.93 7.69 13.99
CA LEU A 19 12.69 6.96 14.22
C LEU A 19 11.52 7.55 13.44
N GLU A 20 11.43 8.88 13.32
CA GLU A 20 10.38 9.54 12.54
C GLU A 20 10.50 9.23 11.05
N ALA A 21 11.72 9.01 10.57
CA ALA A 21 11.98 8.67 9.17
C ALA A 21 11.99 7.16 8.90
N ALA A 22 11.60 6.33 9.86
CA ALA A 22 11.59 4.88 9.71
C ALA A 22 10.60 4.43 8.64
N ASP A 23 11.05 3.53 7.75
CA ASP A 23 10.22 2.95 6.72
C ASP A 23 9.24 1.94 7.33
N GLU A 24 8.03 1.92 6.78
CA GLU A 24 7.00 0.97 7.19
C GLU A 24 6.42 0.25 5.98
N ALA A 25 6.31 -1.06 6.09
CA ALA A 25 5.79 -1.90 5.01
C ALA A 25 4.27 -1.78 4.89
N PRO A 26 3.73 -1.76 3.66
CA PRO A 26 2.30 -1.67 3.46
C PRO A 26 1.55 -2.94 3.87
N LYS A 27 0.32 -2.75 4.34
CA LYS A 27 -0.67 -3.81 4.51
C LYS A 27 -1.62 -3.72 3.32
N VAL A 28 -1.95 -4.87 2.74
CA VAL A 28 -2.73 -4.92 1.50
C VAL A 28 -3.96 -5.78 1.69
N GLU A 29 -5.12 -5.25 1.31
CA GLU A 29 -6.39 -5.96 1.29
C GLU A 29 -6.96 -5.89 -0.12
N VAL A 30 -7.35 -7.05 -0.65
CA VAL A 30 -7.96 -7.16 -1.99
C VAL A 30 -9.36 -7.72 -1.82
N TYR A 31 -10.34 -6.97 -2.31
CA TYR A 31 -11.74 -7.35 -2.13
C TYR A 31 -12.62 -6.77 -3.23
N ALA A 32 -13.82 -7.33 -3.40
CA ALA A 32 -14.82 -6.79 -4.29
C ALA A 32 -15.72 -5.81 -3.54
N ARG A 33 -16.20 -4.78 -4.22
CA ARG A 33 -17.09 -3.77 -3.65
C ARG A 33 -18.38 -4.38 -3.10
N SER A 34 -18.94 -5.32 -3.83
CA SER A 34 -20.16 -6.00 -3.43
C SER A 34 -19.96 -7.52 -3.54
N ARG A 35 -20.95 -8.29 -3.08
CA ARG A 35 -20.88 -9.75 -3.16
C ARG A 35 -20.59 -10.19 -4.59
N ALA A 36 -19.52 -10.97 -4.76
CA ALA A 36 -19.11 -11.44 -6.07
C ALA A 36 -20.05 -12.52 -6.59
N GLU A 37 -20.55 -12.31 -7.81
CA GLU A 37 -21.34 -13.30 -8.55
C GLU A 37 -20.69 -13.48 -9.92
N GLU A 38 -20.50 -14.73 -10.31
CA GLU A 38 -19.89 -15.05 -11.60
C GLU A 38 -20.67 -14.43 -12.75
N GLY A 39 -19.96 -13.76 -13.65
CA GLY A 39 -20.55 -13.11 -14.82
C GLY A 39 -21.19 -11.75 -14.57
N LYS A 40 -21.23 -11.30 -13.32
CA LYS A 40 -21.80 -9.98 -13.00
C LYS A 40 -20.72 -8.96 -12.74
N GLU A 41 -20.88 -7.78 -13.34
CA GLU A 41 -19.93 -6.68 -13.18
C GLU A 41 -19.85 -6.23 -11.72
N ASN A 42 -18.63 -5.96 -11.27
CA ASN A 42 -18.33 -5.57 -9.91
C ASN A 42 -17.14 -4.59 -9.95
N THR A 43 -16.63 -4.21 -8.81
CA THR A 43 -15.44 -3.38 -8.69
C THR A 43 -14.41 -4.08 -7.80
N LEU A 44 -13.22 -4.26 -8.32
CA LEU A 44 -12.09 -4.82 -7.58
C LEU A 44 -11.38 -3.70 -6.85
N HIS A 45 -11.20 -3.86 -5.56
CA HIS A 45 -10.51 -2.89 -4.69
C HIS A 45 -9.21 -3.48 -4.18
N CYS A 46 -8.17 -2.68 -4.21
CA CYS A 46 -6.91 -2.94 -3.51
C CYS A 46 -6.68 -1.79 -2.55
N PHE A 47 -6.82 -2.05 -1.26
CA PHE A 47 -6.65 -1.04 -0.22
C PHE A 47 -5.31 -1.26 0.47
N VAL A 48 -4.42 -0.29 0.35
CA VAL A 48 -3.05 -0.35 0.84
C VAL A 48 -2.87 0.67 1.94
N THR A 49 -2.45 0.22 3.11
CA THR A 49 -2.37 1.06 4.31
C THR A 49 -1.07 0.89 5.06
N GLY A 50 -0.76 1.85 5.92
CA GLY A 50 0.31 1.74 6.90
C GLY A 50 1.71 1.82 6.34
N PHE A 51 1.91 2.41 5.17
CA PHE A 51 3.23 2.47 4.55
C PHE A 51 3.89 3.84 4.68
N HIS A 52 5.20 3.82 4.67
CA HIS A 52 6.05 5.00 4.64
C HIS A 52 7.40 4.59 4.04
N PRO A 53 7.99 5.37 3.12
CA PRO A 53 7.55 6.64 2.54
C PRO A 53 6.32 6.51 1.63
N PRO A 54 5.73 7.65 1.19
CA PRO A 54 4.48 7.62 0.41
C PRO A 54 4.61 7.12 -1.02
N LYS A 55 5.81 7.05 -1.56
CA LYS A 55 6.03 6.54 -2.92
C LYS A 55 5.73 5.05 -2.96
N ILE A 56 4.79 4.65 -3.81
CA ILE A 56 4.35 3.27 -3.93
C ILE A 56 3.79 3.00 -5.33
N ASP A 57 3.97 1.79 -5.83
CA ASP A 57 3.36 1.31 -7.06
C ASP A 57 2.31 0.26 -6.72
N ILE A 58 1.09 0.48 -7.20
CA ILE A 58 -0.04 -0.44 -6.99
C ILE A 58 -0.67 -0.72 -8.35
N GLU A 59 -0.77 -2.00 -8.72
CA GLU A 59 -1.39 -2.42 -9.97
C GLU A 59 -2.44 -3.49 -9.72
N LEU A 60 -3.55 -3.41 -10.45
CA LEU A 60 -4.56 -4.46 -10.47
C LEU A 60 -4.34 -5.35 -11.69
N LEU A 61 -4.35 -6.66 -11.47
CA LEU A 61 -4.01 -7.64 -12.49
C LEU A 61 -5.15 -8.64 -12.72
N LYS A 62 -5.32 -9.03 -13.97
CA LYS A 62 -6.16 -10.14 -14.38
C LYS A 62 -5.27 -11.13 -15.13
N ASN A 63 -5.10 -12.33 -14.58
CA ASN A 63 -4.22 -13.36 -15.16
C ASN A 63 -2.80 -12.85 -15.43
N GLY A 64 -2.28 -12.02 -14.52
CA GLY A 64 -0.93 -11.45 -14.62
C GLY A 64 -0.82 -10.21 -15.50
N GLU A 65 -1.89 -9.77 -16.14
CA GLU A 65 -1.92 -8.60 -17.02
C GLU A 65 -2.62 -7.42 -16.35
N PRO A 66 -2.16 -6.18 -16.56
CA PRO A 66 -2.83 -5.02 -15.99
C PRO A 66 -4.27 -4.88 -16.46
N ILE A 67 -5.18 -4.56 -15.53
CA ILE A 67 -6.59 -4.31 -15.84
C ILE A 67 -6.72 -2.89 -16.40
N PRO A 68 -7.52 -2.67 -17.47
CA PRO A 68 -7.78 -1.32 -17.96
C PRO A 68 -8.70 -0.53 -17.01
N ASP A 69 -8.73 0.78 -17.19
CA ASP A 69 -9.61 1.71 -16.45
C ASP A 69 -9.40 1.71 -14.94
N VAL A 70 -8.16 1.50 -14.49
CA VAL A 70 -7.80 1.56 -13.08
C VAL A 70 -7.85 2.99 -12.59
N LYS A 71 -8.50 3.19 -11.45
CA LYS A 71 -8.59 4.49 -10.78
C LYS A 71 -7.81 4.46 -9.47
N TYR A 72 -7.13 5.55 -9.21
CA TYR A 72 -6.31 5.73 -8.03
C TYR A 72 -6.97 6.75 -7.13
N GLY A 73 -7.37 6.34 -5.94
CA GLY A 73 -7.87 7.24 -4.92
C GLY A 73 -6.78 8.18 -4.42
N ASP A 74 -7.18 9.22 -3.74
CA ASP A 74 -6.24 10.19 -3.18
C ASP A 74 -5.35 9.52 -2.15
N LEU A 75 -4.07 9.91 -2.16
CA LEU A 75 -3.14 9.51 -1.11
C LEU A 75 -3.53 10.26 0.16
N SER A 76 -3.80 9.51 1.22
CA SER A 76 -4.13 10.07 2.52
C SER A 76 -3.25 9.44 3.59
N PHE A 77 -3.39 9.88 4.83
CA PHE A 77 -2.65 9.29 5.94
C PHE A 77 -3.58 9.10 7.15
N ASN A 78 -3.25 8.09 7.96
CA ASN A 78 -4.03 7.75 9.14
C ASN A 78 -3.53 8.52 10.38
N GLU A 79 -4.12 8.24 11.54
CA GLU A 79 -3.76 8.90 12.81
C GLU A 79 -2.31 8.68 13.23
N LYS A 80 -1.69 7.62 12.74
CA LYS A 80 -0.29 7.27 13.02
C LYS A 80 0.69 7.88 12.02
N TRP A 81 0.22 8.78 11.15
CA TRP A 81 1.03 9.41 10.10
C TRP A 81 1.55 8.41 9.04
N GLN A 82 0.89 7.29 8.92
CA GLN A 82 1.14 6.32 7.87
C GLN A 82 0.22 6.59 6.68
N PHE A 83 0.73 6.38 5.48
CA PHE A 83 -0.03 6.65 4.26
C PHE A 83 -1.00 5.51 3.94
N GLN A 84 -2.02 5.85 3.17
CA GLN A 84 -2.99 4.88 2.65
C GLN A 84 -3.51 5.32 1.30
N ARG A 85 -3.82 4.34 0.46
CA ARG A 85 -4.38 4.57 -0.87
C ARG A 85 -5.30 3.42 -1.27
N LEU A 86 -6.42 3.77 -1.88
CA LEU A 86 -7.33 2.82 -2.50
C LEU A 86 -7.12 2.85 -4.02
N VAL A 87 -6.94 1.67 -4.62
CA VAL A 87 -6.87 1.51 -6.07
C VAL A 87 -8.01 0.57 -6.46
N TYR A 88 -8.76 0.94 -7.49
CA TYR A 88 -9.94 0.17 -7.88
C TYR A 88 -10.18 0.19 -9.39
N ALA A 89 -10.86 -0.84 -9.88
CA ALA A 89 -11.20 -0.96 -11.29
C ALA A 89 -12.47 -1.80 -11.46
N PRO A 90 -13.25 -1.54 -12.51
CA PRO A 90 -14.36 -2.43 -12.84
C PRO A 90 -13.82 -3.79 -13.26
N PHE A 91 -14.47 -4.85 -12.84
CA PHE A 91 -14.12 -6.20 -13.23
C PHE A 91 -15.35 -7.09 -13.22
N THR A 92 -15.30 -8.17 -13.99
CA THR A 92 -16.34 -9.19 -14.00
C THR A 92 -15.73 -10.50 -13.52
N PRO A 93 -16.13 -10.97 -12.32
CA PRO A 93 -15.62 -12.25 -11.82
C PRO A 93 -16.03 -13.38 -12.77
N THR A 94 -15.05 -14.14 -13.23
CA THR A 94 -15.27 -15.27 -14.13
C THR A 94 -14.48 -16.47 -13.62
N ARG A 95 -15.06 -17.66 -13.78
CA ARG A 95 -14.43 -18.89 -13.35
C ARG A 95 -13.12 -19.12 -14.14
N GLY A 96 -12.04 -19.40 -13.42
CA GLY A 96 -10.75 -19.63 -14.00
C GLY A 96 -9.88 -18.40 -14.17
N ASP A 97 -10.44 -17.19 -14.04
CA ASP A 97 -9.66 -15.96 -14.04
C ASP A 97 -9.08 -15.69 -12.68
N ILE A 98 -7.82 -15.24 -12.65
CA ILE A 98 -7.12 -14.90 -11.43
C ILE A 98 -6.97 -13.39 -11.36
N PHE A 99 -7.57 -12.80 -10.33
CA PHE A 99 -7.46 -11.36 -10.06
C PHE A 99 -6.52 -11.14 -8.88
N ALA A 100 -5.69 -10.11 -8.98
CA ALA A 100 -4.69 -9.82 -7.96
C ALA A 100 -4.35 -8.34 -7.93
N CYS A 101 -3.69 -7.95 -6.84
CA CYS A 101 -3.09 -6.64 -6.69
C CYS A 101 -1.58 -6.83 -6.54
N ARG A 102 -0.79 -6.09 -7.31
CA ARG A 102 0.66 -6.10 -7.22
C ARG A 102 1.11 -4.80 -6.58
N VAL A 103 1.89 -4.90 -5.52
CA VAL A 103 2.39 -3.75 -4.77
C VAL A 103 3.91 -3.78 -4.75
N ALA A 104 4.52 -2.65 -5.09
CA ALA A 104 5.96 -2.44 -4.97
C ALA A 104 6.21 -1.22 -4.08
N HIS A 105 7.10 -1.38 -3.13
CA HIS A 105 7.46 -0.35 -2.16
C HIS A 105 8.91 -0.50 -1.77
N SER A 106 9.55 0.57 -1.31
CA SER A 106 10.96 0.55 -0.91
C SER A 106 11.28 -0.42 0.22
N THR A 107 10.28 -0.80 1.03
CA THR A 107 10.44 -1.81 2.09
C THR A 107 10.47 -3.24 1.55
N MET A 108 10.21 -3.43 0.28
CA MET A 108 10.17 -4.74 -0.38
C MET A 108 11.37 -4.91 -1.30
N THR A 109 11.99 -6.10 -1.29
CA THR A 109 13.08 -6.43 -2.22
C THR A 109 12.55 -6.65 -3.64
N GLU A 110 11.31 -7.13 -3.74
CA GLU A 110 10.61 -7.35 -5.01
C GLU A 110 9.12 -7.08 -4.83
N PRO A 111 8.39 -6.77 -5.92
CA PRO A 111 6.94 -6.58 -5.84
C PRO A 111 6.23 -7.80 -5.29
N GLN A 112 5.22 -7.58 -4.47
CA GLN A 112 4.40 -8.63 -3.87
C GLN A 112 3.04 -8.70 -4.55
N ILE A 113 2.54 -9.91 -4.74
CA ILE A 113 1.25 -10.16 -5.38
C ILE A 113 0.26 -10.69 -4.34
N TYR A 114 -0.89 -10.03 -4.27
CA TYR A 114 -1.96 -10.37 -3.34
C TYR A 114 -3.18 -10.80 -4.15
N ARG A 115 -3.56 -12.07 -4.05
CA ARG A 115 -4.68 -12.62 -4.80
C ARG A 115 -6.02 -12.30 -4.15
N TRP A 116 -7.00 -12.03 -5.03
CA TRP A 116 -8.40 -11.91 -4.62
C TRP A 116 -9.05 -13.27 -4.50
#